data_7850dfefabb90f3b848ab198ed271ac4
#
_entry.id   7850dfefabb90f3b848ab198ed271ac4
#
_cell.length_a   1.000
_cell.length_b   1.000
_cell.length_c   1.000
_cell.angle_alpha   90.00
_cell.angle_beta   90.00
_cell.angle_gamma   90.00
#
_symmetry.space_group_name_H-M   'P 1'
#
loop_
_entity.id
_entity.type
_entity.pdbx_description
1 polymer ?
#
loop_
_entity_poly.entity_id
_entity_poly.type
_entity_poly.pdbx_seq_one_letter_code
_entity_poly.pdbx_strand_id
1 'polypeptide(L)'
;QLNYDPTVAPMDAYCLYWLVNLAVGVPLDGYYTDAANALGDKTPAEAEEVINTLKTLDFNTIDTVAIMYDATDYLSGNAMYSDENPTDPTQFTGNLEASIEVLQNYYPQIRIIVMSPTYAYAVDENGDYVSSDMYIYNGRDVLSTYVIKECYSANIHSVSFMDNLYGSITEDNADEYLVDNLHLNVKGRKLIAKRFEY
;
A
#
# COMPACT_ATOMS: atom_id res chain seq x y z
N GLN A 1 13.25 -16.62 5.61
CA GLN A 1 13.16 -15.93 6.91
C GLN A 1 13.79 -14.55 6.74
N LEU A 2 12.93 -13.52 6.64
CA LEU A 2 13.41 -12.14 6.59
C LEU A 2 13.94 -11.79 7.97
N ASN A 3 15.24 -11.60 8.07
CA ASN A 3 15.84 -10.92 9.19
C ASN A 3 15.66 -9.41 8.95
N TYR A 4 14.46 -8.95 9.22
CA TYR A 4 14.17 -7.53 9.18
C TYR A 4 14.57 -6.92 10.53
N ASP A 5 15.42 -5.92 10.48
CA ASP A 5 15.86 -5.17 11.64
C ASP A 5 15.22 -3.77 11.62
N PRO A 6 14.24 -3.49 12.48
CA PRO A 6 13.55 -2.20 12.50
C PRO A 6 14.47 -1.04 12.86
N THR A 7 15.62 -1.30 13.49
CA THR A 7 16.62 -0.26 13.80
C THR A 7 17.39 0.18 12.55
N VAL A 8 17.46 -0.67 11.51
CA VAL A 8 18.11 -0.38 10.23
C VAL A 8 17.12 0.21 9.22
N ALA A 9 15.90 -0.35 9.14
CA ALA A 9 14.87 0.09 8.22
C ALA A 9 13.50 0.21 8.90
N PRO A 10 13.35 1.07 9.93
CA PRO A 10 12.15 1.14 10.77
C PRO A 10 10.90 1.58 10.01
N MET A 11 11.04 2.33 8.90
CA MET A 11 9.90 2.75 8.06
C MET A 11 9.14 1.55 7.49
N ASP A 12 9.82 0.45 7.19
CA ASP A 12 9.20 -0.74 6.60
C ASP A 12 8.35 -1.52 7.61
N ALA A 13 8.49 -1.25 8.92
CA ALA A 13 7.69 -1.88 9.96
C ALA A 13 6.19 -1.65 9.78
N TYR A 14 5.80 -0.57 9.12
CA TYR A 14 4.40 -0.20 8.88
C TYR A 14 3.91 -0.57 7.48
N CYS A 15 4.69 -1.35 6.72
CA CYS A 15 4.25 -1.86 5.44
C CYS A 15 3.17 -2.94 5.59
N LEU A 16 2.41 -3.20 4.51
CA LEU A 16 1.30 -4.15 4.53
C LEU A 16 1.70 -5.54 5.03
N TYR A 17 2.84 -6.07 4.59
CA TYR A 17 3.31 -7.40 4.98
C TYR A 17 3.42 -7.56 6.51
N TRP A 18 4.01 -6.59 7.21
CA TRP A 18 4.16 -6.67 8.66
C TRP A 18 2.85 -6.43 9.39
N LEU A 19 1.99 -5.53 8.89
CA LEU A 19 0.65 -5.30 9.46
C LEU A 19 -0.24 -6.54 9.31
N VAL A 20 -0.17 -7.23 8.17
CA VAL A 20 -0.89 -8.49 7.97
C VAL A 20 -0.36 -9.59 8.90
N ASN A 21 0.95 -9.72 9.06
CA ASN A 21 1.53 -10.69 10.01
C ASN A 21 1.07 -10.42 11.45
N LEU A 22 1.00 -9.15 11.86
CA LEU A 22 0.43 -8.77 13.16
C LEU A 22 -1.04 -9.18 13.26
N ALA A 23 -1.83 -8.93 12.23
CA ALA A 23 -3.26 -9.24 12.18
C ALA A 23 -3.55 -10.75 12.31
N VAL A 24 -2.67 -11.60 11.77
CA VAL A 24 -2.80 -13.06 11.90
C VAL A 24 -2.19 -13.61 13.20
N GLY A 25 -1.75 -12.74 14.11
CA GLY A 25 -1.32 -13.10 15.45
C GLY A 25 0.18 -13.39 15.61
N VAL A 26 1.02 -12.95 14.65
CA VAL A 26 2.48 -13.00 14.88
C VAL A 26 2.83 -12.00 15.97
N PRO A 27 3.60 -12.41 17.02
CA PRO A 27 3.91 -11.54 18.15
C PRO A 27 5.00 -10.52 17.79
N LEU A 28 4.60 -9.35 17.34
CA LEU A 28 5.46 -8.28 16.82
C LEU A 28 5.57 -7.06 17.76
N ASP A 29 5.16 -7.18 19.03
CA ASP A 29 5.15 -6.03 19.97
C ASP A 29 6.53 -5.39 20.14
N GLY A 30 7.56 -6.18 20.38
CA GLY A 30 8.93 -5.69 20.50
C GLY A 30 9.42 -5.02 19.22
N TYR A 31 9.08 -5.60 18.09
CA TYR A 31 9.40 -5.08 16.75
C TYR A 31 8.84 -3.67 16.53
N TYR A 32 7.56 -3.45 16.82
CA TYR A 32 6.94 -2.13 16.69
C TYR A 32 7.44 -1.12 17.71
N THR A 33 7.77 -1.57 18.93
CA THR A 33 8.40 -0.73 19.96
C THR A 33 9.77 -0.25 19.49
N ASP A 34 10.58 -1.13 18.91
CA ASP A 34 11.92 -0.78 18.40
C ASP A 34 11.81 0.15 17.19
N ALA A 35 10.86 -0.11 16.28
CA ALA A 35 10.62 0.77 15.15
C ALA A 35 10.21 2.19 15.57
N ALA A 36 9.30 2.31 16.54
CA ALA A 36 8.86 3.60 17.07
C ALA A 36 10.01 4.37 17.75
N ASN A 37 10.85 3.65 18.52
CA ASN A 37 12.04 4.25 19.14
C ASN A 37 13.06 4.75 18.11
N ALA A 38 13.26 4.00 17.02
CA ALA A 38 14.20 4.37 15.95
C ALA A 38 13.68 5.55 15.11
N LEU A 39 12.37 5.60 14.85
CA LEU A 39 11.73 6.68 14.07
C LEU A 39 11.56 7.97 14.89
N GLY A 40 11.31 7.86 16.19
CA GLY A 40 11.00 9.02 17.04
C GLY A 40 9.81 9.82 16.49
N ASP A 41 10.02 11.11 16.23
CA ASP A 41 8.97 12.02 15.71
C ASP A 41 8.50 11.67 14.28
N LYS A 42 9.18 10.75 13.59
CA LYS A 42 8.79 10.25 12.27
C LYS A 42 7.86 9.04 12.34
N THR A 43 7.55 8.53 13.52
CA THR A 43 6.56 7.47 13.68
C THR A 43 5.21 7.98 13.14
N PRO A 44 4.51 7.20 12.28
CA PRO A 44 3.19 7.60 11.80
C PRO A 44 2.23 7.91 12.96
N ALA A 45 1.50 9.01 12.87
CA ALA A 45 0.67 9.51 13.99
C ALA A 45 -0.36 8.47 14.47
N GLU A 46 -0.91 7.67 13.54
CA GLU A 46 -1.92 6.65 13.81
C GLU A 46 -1.33 5.27 14.09
N ALA A 47 0.00 5.11 14.12
CA ALA A 47 0.64 3.79 14.22
C ALA A 47 0.19 2.99 15.43
N GLU A 48 0.11 3.61 16.61
CA GLU A 48 -0.31 2.94 17.84
C GLU A 48 -1.78 2.48 17.76
N GLU A 49 -2.66 3.31 17.22
CA GLU A 49 -4.07 2.98 17.03
C GLU A 49 -4.25 1.82 16.05
N VAL A 50 -3.55 1.85 14.92
CA VAL A 50 -3.57 0.78 13.90
C VAL A 50 -3.08 -0.54 14.49
N ILE A 51 -1.95 -0.55 15.19
CA ILE A 51 -1.37 -1.75 15.81
C ILE A 51 -2.33 -2.33 16.83
N ASN A 52 -2.88 -1.50 17.73
CA ASN A 52 -3.82 -1.95 18.76
C ASN A 52 -5.11 -2.49 18.14
N THR A 53 -5.62 -1.86 17.08
CA THR A 53 -6.79 -2.32 16.35
C THR A 53 -6.54 -3.69 15.73
N LEU A 54 -5.44 -3.87 14.99
CA LEU A 54 -5.11 -5.15 14.35
C LEU A 54 -4.94 -6.29 15.36
N LYS A 55 -4.36 -6.01 16.54
CA LYS A 55 -4.19 -6.99 17.62
C LYS A 55 -5.50 -7.44 18.28
N THR A 56 -6.51 -6.59 18.26
CA THR A 56 -7.80 -6.85 18.93
C THR A 56 -8.90 -7.30 17.96
N LEU A 57 -8.69 -7.13 16.66
CA LEU A 57 -9.68 -7.49 15.64
C LEU A 57 -9.73 -9.02 15.47
N ASP A 58 -10.93 -9.60 15.61
CA ASP A 58 -11.14 -11.01 15.31
C ASP A 58 -11.37 -11.21 13.80
N PHE A 59 -10.34 -11.59 13.08
CA PHE A 59 -10.39 -11.81 11.64
C PHE A 59 -11.32 -12.96 11.21
N ASN A 60 -11.72 -13.85 12.14
CA ASN A 60 -12.75 -14.85 11.83
C ASN A 60 -14.14 -14.23 11.61
N THR A 61 -14.35 -13.00 12.06
CA THR A 61 -15.60 -12.25 11.88
C THR A 61 -15.57 -11.29 10.70
N ILE A 62 -14.46 -11.25 9.95
CA ILE A 62 -14.28 -10.38 8.79
C ILE A 62 -14.66 -11.14 7.51
N ASP A 63 -15.58 -10.58 6.73
CA ASP A 63 -15.98 -11.13 5.43
C ASP A 63 -15.12 -10.60 4.29
N THR A 64 -14.65 -9.36 4.39
CA THR A 64 -13.93 -8.69 3.31
C THR A 64 -12.80 -7.82 3.85
N VAL A 65 -11.63 -7.93 3.23
CA VAL A 65 -10.49 -7.02 3.43
C VAL A 65 -10.25 -6.26 2.13
N ALA A 66 -10.30 -4.92 2.20
CA ALA A 66 -9.89 -4.05 1.12
C ALA A 66 -8.48 -3.52 1.38
N ILE A 67 -7.58 -3.72 0.43
CA ILE A 67 -6.20 -3.23 0.46
C ILE A 67 -6.11 -2.12 -0.58
N MET A 68 -5.79 -0.92 -0.14
CA MET A 68 -5.58 0.23 -1.03
C MET A 68 -4.21 0.83 -0.77
N TYR A 69 -3.33 0.72 -1.75
CA TYR A 69 -2.10 1.50 -1.78
C TYR A 69 -2.39 2.91 -2.33
N ASP A 70 -1.63 3.87 -1.85
CA ASP A 70 -1.47 5.14 -2.53
C ASP A 70 -0.26 5.08 -3.49
N ALA A 71 0.09 6.19 -4.14
CA ALA A 71 1.21 6.23 -5.07
C ALA A 71 2.58 6.41 -4.39
N THR A 72 2.71 6.22 -3.07
CA THR A 72 3.97 6.44 -2.32
C THR A 72 5.12 5.58 -2.84
N ASP A 73 4.88 4.32 -3.20
CA ASP A 73 5.93 3.44 -3.74
C ASP A 73 6.49 3.96 -5.07
N TYR A 74 5.62 4.47 -5.96
CA TYR A 74 6.01 5.13 -7.18
C TYR A 74 6.82 6.41 -6.90
N LEU A 75 6.28 7.30 -6.04
CA LEU A 75 6.92 8.59 -5.69
C LEU A 75 8.28 8.42 -5.00
N SER A 76 8.47 7.31 -4.30
CA SER A 76 9.73 6.94 -3.67
C SER A 76 10.69 6.22 -4.64
N GLY A 77 10.22 5.86 -5.82
CA GLY A 77 10.99 5.06 -6.79
C GLY A 77 11.38 3.69 -6.24
N ASN A 78 10.48 3.06 -5.51
CA ASN A 78 10.70 1.73 -4.93
C ASN A 78 10.77 0.66 -6.03
N ALA A 79 11.51 -0.42 -5.76
CA ALA A 79 11.57 -1.55 -6.67
C ALA A 79 10.20 -2.22 -6.79
N MET A 80 9.77 -2.49 -8.04
CA MET A 80 8.43 -3.01 -8.29
C MET A 80 8.28 -4.51 -8.01
N TYR A 81 9.22 -5.33 -8.47
CA TYR A 81 9.16 -6.78 -8.35
C TYR A 81 10.54 -7.41 -8.45
N SER A 82 10.63 -8.68 -8.06
CA SER A 82 11.81 -9.54 -8.27
C SER A 82 11.40 -10.80 -9.01
N ASP A 83 12.05 -11.08 -10.15
CA ASP A 83 11.83 -12.34 -10.91
C ASP A 83 12.36 -13.57 -10.15
N GLU A 84 13.38 -13.38 -9.30
CA GLU A 84 13.99 -14.46 -8.52
C GLU A 84 13.18 -14.81 -7.26
N ASN A 85 12.51 -13.81 -6.68
CA ASN A 85 11.68 -13.98 -5.48
C ASN A 85 10.39 -13.14 -5.62
N PRO A 86 9.33 -13.69 -6.24
CA PRO A 86 8.08 -12.96 -6.48
C PRO A 86 7.40 -12.43 -5.20
N THR A 87 7.59 -13.13 -4.06
CA THR A 87 7.02 -12.74 -2.76
C THR A 87 8.02 -12.01 -1.86
N ASP A 88 9.04 -11.38 -2.43
CA ASP A 88 9.99 -10.55 -1.68
C ASP A 88 9.29 -9.29 -1.12
N PRO A 89 9.05 -9.18 0.19
CA PRO A 89 8.30 -8.05 0.75
C PRO A 89 9.08 -6.73 0.75
N THR A 90 10.32 -6.71 0.28
CA THR A 90 11.08 -5.48 0.01
C THR A 90 10.73 -4.87 -1.35
N GLN A 91 9.96 -5.58 -2.18
CA GLN A 91 9.49 -5.14 -3.48
C GLN A 91 8.00 -4.75 -3.39
N PHE A 92 7.54 -3.81 -4.21
CA PHE A 92 6.14 -3.36 -4.20
C PHE A 92 5.14 -4.51 -4.37
N THR A 93 5.22 -5.25 -5.48
CA THR A 93 4.32 -6.38 -5.72
C THR A 93 4.61 -7.57 -4.81
N GLY A 94 5.88 -7.82 -4.48
CA GLY A 94 6.25 -8.91 -3.58
C GLY A 94 5.68 -8.74 -2.18
N ASN A 95 5.62 -7.49 -1.68
CA ASN A 95 4.97 -7.17 -0.41
C ASN A 95 3.46 -7.47 -0.48
N LEU A 96 2.79 -7.07 -1.57
CA LEU A 96 1.38 -7.35 -1.79
C LEU A 96 1.11 -8.86 -1.90
N GLU A 97 1.86 -9.57 -2.73
CA GLU A 97 1.70 -11.01 -2.96
C GLU A 97 1.92 -11.82 -1.68
N ALA A 98 3.01 -11.55 -0.94
CA ALA A 98 3.26 -12.18 0.35
C ALA A 98 2.14 -11.90 1.36
N SER A 99 1.60 -10.69 1.37
CA SER A 99 0.50 -10.31 2.26
C SER A 99 -0.81 -11.04 1.91
N ILE A 100 -1.13 -11.16 0.62
CA ILE A 100 -2.30 -11.91 0.15
C ILE A 100 -2.16 -13.38 0.52
N GLU A 101 -0.98 -13.99 0.30
CA GLU A 101 -0.73 -15.39 0.67
C GLU A 101 -0.90 -15.64 2.16
N VAL A 102 -0.42 -14.74 3.01
CA VAL A 102 -0.61 -14.86 4.47
C VAL A 102 -2.11 -14.82 4.81
N LEU A 103 -2.86 -13.85 4.28
CA LEU A 103 -4.31 -13.76 4.53
C LEU A 103 -5.07 -14.98 4.03
N GLN A 104 -4.79 -15.46 2.82
CA GLN A 104 -5.44 -16.63 2.23
C GLN A 104 -5.13 -17.92 3.01
N ASN A 105 -3.91 -18.04 3.55
CA ASN A 105 -3.52 -19.22 4.33
C ASN A 105 -4.16 -19.25 5.72
N TYR A 106 -4.29 -18.10 6.39
CA TYR A 106 -4.85 -18.03 7.75
C TYR A 106 -6.38 -17.89 7.75
N TYR A 107 -6.94 -17.17 6.75
CA TYR A 107 -8.35 -16.81 6.68
C TYR A 107 -8.91 -17.02 5.26
N PRO A 108 -8.98 -18.26 4.77
CA PRO A 108 -9.41 -18.58 3.40
C PRO A 108 -10.86 -18.17 3.07
N GLN A 109 -11.66 -17.84 4.10
CA GLN A 109 -13.03 -17.37 3.94
C GLN A 109 -13.10 -15.88 3.59
N ILE A 110 -12.04 -15.11 3.84
CA ILE A 110 -12.05 -13.66 3.62
C ILE A 110 -11.94 -13.36 2.12
N ARG A 111 -12.86 -12.54 1.64
CA ARG A 111 -12.74 -11.93 0.32
C ARG A 111 -11.72 -10.81 0.36
N ILE A 112 -10.70 -10.87 -0.49
CA ILE A 112 -9.71 -9.81 -0.62
C ILE A 112 -10.02 -8.98 -1.87
N ILE A 113 -9.97 -7.66 -1.73
CA ILE A 113 -10.12 -6.69 -2.81
C ILE A 113 -8.88 -5.79 -2.79
N VAL A 114 -8.09 -5.82 -3.85
CA VAL A 114 -6.97 -4.91 -4.06
C VAL A 114 -7.50 -3.69 -4.83
N MET A 115 -7.15 -2.52 -4.37
CA MET A 115 -7.57 -1.24 -4.95
C MET A 115 -6.31 -0.45 -5.33
N SER A 116 -6.15 -0.16 -6.60
CA SER A 116 -5.01 0.65 -7.04
C SER A 116 -5.04 2.07 -6.47
N PRO A 117 -3.89 2.77 -6.44
CA PRO A 117 -3.87 4.19 -6.17
C PRO A 117 -4.77 4.96 -7.15
N THR A 118 -5.23 6.12 -6.73
CA THR A 118 -5.80 7.13 -7.61
C THR A 118 -4.68 7.84 -8.37
N TYR A 119 -5.04 8.70 -9.33
CA TYR A 119 -4.08 9.61 -9.93
C TYR A 119 -3.35 10.42 -8.85
N ALA A 120 -2.05 10.58 -9.03
CA ALA A 120 -1.18 11.42 -8.20
C ALA A 120 -0.22 12.17 -9.12
N TYR A 121 0.11 13.41 -8.80
CA TYR A 121 1.17 14.12 -9.51
C TYR A 121 2.54 13.61 -9.06
N ALA A 122 3.45 13.46 -10.01
CA ALA A 122 4.87 13.42 -9.70
C ALA A 122 5.36 14.83 -9.30
N VAL A 123 6.50 14.88 -8.61
CA VAL A 123 7.17 16.12 -8.24
C VAL A 123 8.55 16.09 -8.87
N ASP A 124 8.87 17.08 -9.70
CA ASP A 124 10.15 17.16 -10.38
C ASP A 124 11.27 17.72 -9.46
N GLU A 125 12.47 17.85 -10.00
CA GLU A 125 13.64 18.36 -9.27
C GLU A 125 13.51 19.82 -8.80
N ASN A 126 12.57 20.58 -9.40
CA ASN A 126 12.27 21.97 -9.03
C ASN A 126 11.18 22.06 -7.96
N GLY A 127 10.52 20.96 -7.66
CA GLY A 127 9.35 20.90 -6.76
C GLY A 127 8.02 21.16 -7.48
N ASP A 128 8.00 21.17 -8.81
CA ASP A 128 6.80 21.40 -9.60
C ASP A 128 6.02 20.08 -9.79
N TYR A 129 4.69 20.18 -9.80
CA TYR A 129 3.81 19.04 -10.11
C TYR A 129 3.83 18.76 -11.60
N VAL A 130 4.15 17.52 -11.94
CA VAL A 130 4.24 17.02 -13.32
C VAL A 130 3.45 15.73 -13.47
N SER A 131 3.15 15.33 -14.71
CA SER A 131 2.39 14.11 -14.99
C SER A 131 3.11 12.86 -14.50
N SER A 132 2.45 12.04 -13.69
CA SER A 132 2.96 10.73 -13.25
C SER A 132 2.98 9.68 -14.36
N ASP A 133 2.37 9.95 -15.51
CA ASP A 133 2.45 9.11 -16.71
C ASP A 133 3.73 9.37 -17.54
N MET A 134 4.50 10.40 -17.16
CA MET A 134 5.71 10.83 -17.89
C MET A 134 6.95 10.86 -17.01
N TYR A 135 6.81 10.95 -15.70
CA TYR A 135 7.95 11.13 -14.78
C TYR A 135 8.37 9.80 -14.16
N ILE A 136 9.68 9.57 -14.12
CA ILE A 136 10.29 8.33 -13.65
C ILE A 136 11.22 8.60 -12.47
N TYR A 137 10.94 7.98 -11.32
CA TYR A 137 11.81 8.05 -10.14
C TYR A 137 12.83 6.90 -10.14
N ASN A 138 14.09 7.21 -9.80
CA ASN A 138 15.17 6.23 -9.61
C ASN A 138 15.36 5.27 -10.80
N GLY A 139 15.01 5.69 -12.02
CA GLY A 139 15.10 4.84 -13.21
C GLY A 139 14.16 3.64 -13.20
N ARG A 140 13.06 3.69 -12.42
CA ARG A 140 12.05 2.61 -12.34
C ARG A 140 11.07 2.70 -13.51
N ASP A 141 9.88 3.22 -13.26
CA ASP A 141 8.85 3.40 -14.30
C ASP A 141 7.80 4.43 -13.86
N VAL A 142 6.83 4.71 -14.72
CA VAL A 142 5.70 5.60 -14.47
C VAL A 142 4.66 4.95 -13.56
N LEU A 143 3.75 5.75 -12.97
CA LEU A 143 2.73 5.27 -12.03
C LEU A 143 1.85 4.16 -12.63
N SER A 144 1.46 4.30 -13.89
CA SER A 144 0.61 3.31 -14.57
C SER A 144 1.26 1.91 -14.64
N THR A 145 2.58 1.81 -14.72
CA THR A 145 3.27 0.51 -14.68
C THR A 145 3.16 -0.14 -13.30
N TYR A 146 3.26 0.62 -12.20
CA TYR A 146 3.03 0.10 -10.85
C TYR A 146 1.61 -0.48 -10.73
N VAL A 147 0.60 0.23 -11.23
CA VAL A 147 -0.80 -0.23 -11.20
C VAL A 147 -1.03 -1.49 -12.05
N ILE A 148 -0.40 -1.58 -13.23
CA ILE A 148 -0.46 -2.79 -14.07
C ILE A 148 0.15 -3.99 -13.33
N LYS A 149 1.27 -3.81 -12.65
CA LYS A 149 1.92 -4.86 -11.86
C LYS A 149 1.06 -5.27 -10.66
N GLU A 150 0.45 -4.32 -9.97
CA GLU A 150 -0.49 -4.58 -8.87
C GLU A 150 -1.71 -5.39 -9.34
N CYS A 151 -2.30 -5.00 -10.47
CA CYS A 151 -3.40 -5.75 -11.10
C CYS A 151 -2.97 -7.19 -11.44
N TYR A 152 -1.77 -7.37 -11.97
CA TYR A 152 -1.24 -8.70 -12.27
C TYR A 152 -1.09 -9.54 -11.00
N SER A 153 -0.53 -8.99 -9.93
CA SER A 153 -0.39 -9.65 -8.63
C SER A 153 -1.75 -10.06 -8.05
N ALA A 154 -2.75 -9.18 -8.11
CA ALA A 154 -4.11 -9.53 -7.68
C ALA A 154 -4.68 -10.71 -8.50
N ASN A 155 -4.49 -10.70 -9.82
CA ASN A 155 -5.02 -11.74 -10.72
C ASN A 155 -4.37 -13.11 -10.47
N ILE A 156 -3.05 -13.20 -10.29
CA ILE A 156 -2.38 -14.50 -10.04
C ILE A 156 -2.81 -15.13 -8.71
N HIS A 157 -3.19 -14.32 -7.73
CA HIS A 157 -3.74 -14.77 -6.45
C HIS A 157 -5.26 -14.95 -6.46
N SER A 158 -5.92 -14.74 -7.60
CA SER A 158 -7.38 -14.87 -7.76
C SER A 158 -8.18 -13.98 -6.82
N VAL A 159 -7.67 -12.80 -6.49
CA VAL A 159 -8.36 -11.77 -5.70
C VAL A 159 -8.96 -10.68 -6.59
N SER A 160 -9.97 -9.98 -6.08
CA SER A 160 -10.62 -8.89 -6.82
C SER A 160 -9.68 -7.70 -6.97
N PHE A 161 -9.71 -7.05 -8.12
CA PHE A 161 -8.97 -5.81 -8.36
C PHE A 161 -9.93 -4.66 -8.73
N MET A 162 -9.77 -3.51 -8.08
CA MET A 162 -10.48 -2.28 -8.38
C MET A 162 -9.49 -1.22 -8.85
N ASP A 163 -9.54 -0.90 -10.13
CA ASP A 163 -8.69 0.12 -10.74
C ASP A 163 -9.21 1.53 -10.44
N ASN A 164 -8.47 2.28 -9.63
CA ASN A 164 -8.78 3.68 -9.33
C ASN A 164 -7.96 4.66 -10.18
N LEU A 165 -6.81 4.25 -10.73
CA LEU A 165 -5.98 5.14 -11.55
C LEU A 165 -6.71 5.55 -12.83
N TYR A 166 -7.32 4.58 -13.51
CA TYR A 166 -8.15 4.84 -14.70
C TYR A 166 -9.62 5.10 -14.33
N GLY A 167 -9.83 5.64 -13.12
CA GLY A 167 -11.15 5.97 -12.59
C GLY A 167 -11.62 7.38 -12.93
N SER A 168 -12.23 8.02 -11.95
CA SER A 168 -12.85 9.34 -12.11
C SER A 168 -11.91 10.51 -11.81
N ILE A 169 -10.74 10.25 -11.21
CA ILE A 169 -9.71 11.25 -10.92
C ILE A 169 -8.61 11.10 -11.96
N THR A 170 -8.41 12.14 -12.74
CA THR A 170 -7.45 12.19 -13.84
C THR A 170 -6.55 13.40 -13.69
N GLU A 171 -5.49 13.50 -14.52
CA GLU A 171 -4.62 14.68 -14.53
C GLU A 171 -5.40 16.00 -14.68
N ASP A 172 -6.45 16.01 -15.52
CA ASP A 172 -7.22 17.21 -15.82
C ASP A 172 -8.07 17.72 -14.64
N ASN A 173 -8.38 16.87 -13.66
CA ASN A 173 -9.28 17.21 -12.57
C ASN A 173 -8.73 16.91 -11.16
N ALA A 174 -7.51 16.41 -11.06
CA ALA A 174 -6.92 15.98 -9.79
C ALA A 174 -6.91 17.10 -8.74
N ASP A 175 -6.72 18.36 -9.12
CA ASP A 175 -6.75 19.52 -8.23
C ASP A 175 -8.07 19.67 -7.46
N GLU A 176 -9.18 19.14 -8.00
CA GLU A 176 -10.47 19.17 -7.32
C GLU A 176 -10.59 18.11 -6.22
N TYR A 177 -9.77 17.06 -6.26
CA TYR A 177 -9.90 15.86 -5.44
C TYR A 177 -8.72 15.59 -4.52
N LEU A 178 -7.59 16.25 -4.74
CA LEU A 178 -6.38 16.12 -3.93
C LEU A 178 -6.20 17.31 -2.99
N VAL A 179 -5.51 17.13 -1.87
CA VAL A 179 -5.07 18.21 -0.96
C VAL A 179 -3.62 18.61 -1.23
N ASP A 180 -2.86 17.73 -1.87
CA ASP A 180 -1.47 17.88 -2.29
C ASP A 180 -1.26 17.07 -3.58
N ASN A 181 -0.05 16.64 -3.88
CA ASN A 181 0.23 15.84 -5.09
C ASN A 181 -0.29 14.39 -5.02
N LEU A 182 -0.74 13.91 -3.85
CA LEU A 182 -1.03 12.49 -3.59
C LEU A 182 -2.34 12.27 -2.84
N HIS A 183 -2.59 13.00 -1.75
CA HIS A 183 -3.63 12.65 -0.80
C HIS A 183 -5.00 13.18 -1.20
N LEU A 184 -6.00 12.30 -1.14
CA LEU A 184 -7.38 12.64 -1.42
C LEU A 184 -7.97 13.59 -0.37
N ASN A 185 -8.59 14.67 -0.84
CA ASN A 185 -9.46 15.50 -0.01
C ASN A 185 -10.80 14.79 0.28
N VAL A 186 -11.69 15.44 1.04
CA VAL A 186 -13.00 14.86 1.39
C VAL A 186 -13.84 14.50 0.16
N LYS A 187 -13.78 15.33 -0.91
CA LYS A 187 -14.52 15.10 -2.15
C LYS A 187 -13.96 13.85 -2.87
N GLY A 188 -12.65 13.71 -2.95
CA GLY A 188 -11.97 12.56 -3.53
C GLY A 188 -12.28 11.26 -2.77
N ARG A 189 -12.17 11.28 -1.44
CA ARG A 189 -12.51 10.11 -0.61
C ARG A 189 -13.97 9.64 -0.81
N LYS A 190 -14.92 10.57 -0.87
CA LYS A 190 -16.33 10.26 -1.15
C LYS A 190 -16.54 9.65 -2.52
N LEU A 191 -15.78 10.11 -3.52
CA LEU A 191 -15.86 9.59 -4.89
C LEU A 191 -15.39 8.12 -4.94
N ILE A 192 -14.26 7.81 -4.30
CA ILE A 192 -13.73 6.43 -4.24
C ILE A 192 -14.65 5.53 -3.42
N ALA A 193 -15.13 5.98 -2.25
CA ALA A 193 -16.10 5.22 -1.45
C ALA A 193 -17.35 4.86 -2.27
N LYS A 194 -17.90 5.80 -3.03
CA LYS A 194 -19.05 5.56 -3.89
C LYS A 194 -18.78 4.53 -5.00
N ARG A 195 -17.56 4.50 -5.56
CA ARG A 195 -17.18 3.46 -6.53
C ARG A 195 -17.05 2.09 -5.87
N PHE A 196 -16.60 2.03 -4.63
CA PHE A 196 -16.45 0.78 -3.88
C PHE A 196 -17.81 0.14 -3.51
N GLU A 197 -18.87 0.94 -3.37
CA GLU A 197 -20.22 0.46 -3.05
C GLU A 197 -20.94 -0.21 -4.22
N TYR A 198 -20.47 -0.04 -5.46
CA TYR A 198 -21.08 -0.60 -6.67
C TYR A 198 -20.26 -1.76 -7.25
#